data_d9210ab2c561afda4baebdef317995ec
#
_entry.id   d9210ab2c561afda4baebdef317995ec
#
_cell.length_a   1.000
_cell.length_b   1.000
_cell.length_c   1.000
_cell.angle_alpha   90.00
_cell.angle_beta   90.00
_cell.angle_gamma   90.00
#
_symmetry.space_group_name_H-M   'P 1'
#
loop_
_entity.id
_entity.type
_entity.pdbx_description
1 polymer ?
#
loop_
_entity_poly.entity_id
_entity_poly.type
_entity_poly.pdbx_seq_one_letter_code
_entity_poly.pdbx_strand_id
1 'polypeptide(L)'
;MDEFLDDMDDEQVDDLLMPEEDETSSSQMYEHFRFVADKGQSLLRVDKFLVDRMMGATRNRIQLAAEAGCILVNDKPVKSNYRVKPLDVVSVVMDRPRRELEIIPEDIPLNIVYEDDDLLVVNKPAGLVVHPGHGNYTGTLVNALAYYLKDDPYYDPSDPRLGLVHRIDKDTSGLLVVAKRPEAKSNLSLQFFNKTTKRKYRALVWGIVQEDEGRIEGNIGRDPRDRMQMTVFPEGDQGKTAVTHYTVLERLGCVSLVECRLETGRTHQIRVHMKYIGHTLFNDERYGGHDILKGTTFTKYKQFVQNCFAICPRQALHAKTLGFVHPTTGEEMFFDSEIPSDMQQLIDRWRVYANTKEL
;
A
#
# COMPACT_ATOMS: atom_id res chain seq x y z
N MET A 1 19.15 0.68 -8.02
CA MET A 1 18.32 -0.55 -7.89
C MET A 1 17.91 -0.78 -6.45
N ASP A 2 18.74 -0.38 -5.48
CA ASP A 2 18.48 -0.55 -4.04
C ASP A 2 17.41 0.41 -3.47
N GLU A 3 17.32 1.65 -3.99
CA GLU A 3 16.30 2.63 -3.57
C GLU A 3 14.85 2.25 -3.95
N PHE A 4 14.67 1.39 -4.94
CA PHE A 4 13.36 0.95 -5.42
C PHE A 4 12.76 -0.16 -4.54
N LEU A 5 13.58 -1.05 -4.03
CA LEU A 5 13.17 -2.08 -3.09
C LEU A 5 12.82 -1.46 -1.72
N ASP A 6 13.49 -0.36 -1.35
CA ASP A 6 13.23 0.39 -0.12
C ASP A 6 11.81 0.96 -0.02
N ASP A 7 11.22 1.46 -1.12
CA ASP A 7 9.89 2.09 -1.09
C ASP A 7 8.74 1.09 -0.85
N MET A 8 8.91 -0.19 -1.22
CA MET A 8 7.93 -1.24 -0.93
C MET A 8 8.24 -2.01 0.37
N ASP A 9 9.52 -2.11 0.74
CA ASP A 9 9.98 -2.79 1.95
C ASP A 9 9.69 -1.97 3.23
N ASP A 10 9.71 -0.64 3.14
CA ASP A 10 9.45 0.25 4.27
C ASP A 10 8.10 -0.02 4.96
N GLU A 11 7.04 -0.35 4.21
CA GLU A 11 5.73 -0.63 4.82
C GLU A 11 5.61 -2.04 5.40
N GLN A 12 6.21 -3.04 4.75
CA GLN A 12 6.19 -4.43 5.29
C GLN A 12 7.06 -4.56 6.52
N VAL A 13 8.22 -3.88 6.54
CA VAL A 13 9.09 -3.88 7.72
C VAL A 13 8.51 -2.98 8.82
N ASP A 14 7.74 -1.91 8.50
CA ASP A 14 6.98 -1.14 9.50
C ASP A 14 5.92 -2.00 10.18
N ASP A 15 5.18 -2.82 9.45
CA ASP A 15 4.22 -3.76 10.04
C ASP A 15 4.92 -4.86 10.87
N LEU A 16 6.15 -5.23 10.51
CA LEU A 16 6.96 -6.19 11.27
C LEU A 16 7.64 -5.57 12.49
N LEU A 17 7.93 -4.26 12.49
CA LEU A 17 8.66 -3.56 13.58
C LEU A 17 7.75 -2.77 14.51
N MET A 18 6.42 -2.72 14.25
CA MET A 18 5.47 -2.03 15.15
C MET A 18 5.13 -2.92 16.35
N PRO A 19 5.13 -2.37 17.59
CA PRO A 19 4.62 -3.11 18.75
C PRO A 19 3.13 -3.41 18.57
N GLU A 20 2.74 -4.65 18.82
CA GLU A 20 1.32 -5.02 18.97
C GLU A 20 0.83 -4.40 20.30
N GLU A 21 -0.28 -3.64 20.24
CA GLU A 21 -1.03 -3.26 21.44
C GLU A 21 -1.88 -4.45 21.93
N ASP A 22 -1.25 -5.59 22.19
CA ASP A 22 -1.86 -6.66 22.95
C ASP A 22 -1.22 -6.72 24.33
N GLU A 23 -2.08 -6.59 25.34
CA GLU A 23 -1.80 -6.57 26.77
C GLU A 23 -1.19 -7.88 27.31
N THR A 24 -0.03 -8.26 26.82
CA THR A 24 0.85 -9.19 27.54
C THR A 24 2.30 -8.88 27.19
N SER A 25 2.85 -7.84 27.82
CA SER A 25 4.29 -7.59 27.79
C SER A 25 5.03 -8.76 28.50
N SER A 26 5.36 -9.80 27.75
CA SER A 26 6.42 -10.70 28.18
C SER A 26 7.74 -9.94 28.05
N SER A 27 8.51 -9.85 29.12
CA SER A 27 9.85 -9.23 29.12
C SER A 27 10.89 -10.05 28.33
N GLN A 28 10.45 -10.93 27.44
CA GLN A 28 11.30 -11.83 26.69
C GLN A 28 11.61 -11.23 25.31
N MET A 29 12.90 -10.97 25.07
CA MET A 29 13.38 -10.52 23.76
C MET A 29 13.77 -11.74 22.93
N TYR A 30 13.38 -11.73 21.64
CA TYR A 30 13.64 -12.81 20.68
C TYR A 30 14.67 -12.34 19.66
N GLU A 31 15.66 -13.20 19.35
CA GLU A 31 16.67 -12.91 18.32
C GLU A 31 16.07 -13.08 16.92
N HIS A 32 16.04 -12.00 16.14
CA HIS A 32 15.53 -11.99 14.77
C HIS A 32 16.63 -12.17 13.73
N PHE A 33 17.78 -11.54 13.96
CA PHE A 33 18.95 -11.66 13.09
C PHE A 33 20.21 -11.80 13.94
N ARG A 34 21.15 -12.59 13.41
CA ARG A 34 22.47 -12.79 14.01
C ARG A 34 23.53 -12.80 12.93
N PHE A 35 24.50 -11.92 13.08
CA PHE A 35 25.64 -11.81 12.17
C PHE A 35 26.94 -11.90 12.95
N VAL A 36 27.91 -12.66 12.43
CA VAL A 36 29.26 -12.69 12.97
C VAL A 36 30.16 -11.89 12.05
N ALA A 37 30.84 -10.89 12.59
CA ALA A 37 31.76 -10.08 11.81
C ALA A 37 32.99 -10.89 11.39
N ASP A 38 33.40 -10.77 10.13
CA ASP A 38 34.55 -11.49 9.59
C ASP A 38 35.84 -11.15 10.32
N LYS A 39 36.85 -12.07 10.29
CA LYS A 39 38.16 -11.83 10.90
C LYS A 39 38.89 -10.61 10.31
N GLY A 40 38.60 -10.26 9.06
CA GLY A 40 39.12 -9.08 8.35
C GLY A 40 38.18 -7.87 8.36
N GLN A 41 37.13 -7.87 9.17
CA GLN A 41 36.14 -6.77 9.23
C GLN A 41 36.82 -5.44 9.57
N SER A 42 36.68 -4.46 8.70
CA SER A 42 37.09 -3.09 8.99
C SER A 42 36.14 -2.48 10.04
N LEU A 43 36.64 -1.53 10.83
CA LEU A 43 35.85 -0.86 11.86
C LEU A 43 34.71 -0.04 11.25
N LEU A 44 33.59 -0.70 10.94
CA LEU A 44 32.38 -0.10 10.38
C LEU A 44 31.36 0.19 11.49
N ARG A 45 30.64 1.30 11.40
CA ARG A 45 29.51 1.58 12.32
C ARG A 45 28.45 0.49 12.20
N VAL A 46 27.84 0.09 13.33
CA VAL A 46 26.84 -0.99 13.34
C VAL A 46 25.62 -0.67 12.48
N ASP A 47 25.23 0.61 12.37
CA ASP A 47 24.15 1.03 11.48
C ASP A 47 24.46 0.75 10.00
N LYS A 48 25.70 0.99 9.55
CA LYS A 48 26.15 0.65 8.19
C LYS A 48 26.33 -0.87 8.02
N PHE A 49 26.92 -1.53 9.01
CA PHE A 49 27.16 -2.97 9.00
C PHE A 49 25.86 -3.76 8.81
N LEU A 50 24.78 -3.34 9.46
CA LEU A 50 23.47 -3.99 9.36
C LEU A 50 22.74 -3.65 8.06
N VAL A 51 22.81 -2.41 7.57
CA VAL A 51 22.24 -2.04 6.25
C VAL A 51 22.79 -2.90 5.14
N ASP A 52 24.10 -3.15 5.15
CA ASP A 52 24.77 -3.96 4.13
C ASP A 52 24.39 -5.46 4.17
N ARG A 53 23.76 -5.93 5.25
CA ARG A 53 23.49 -7.36 5.51
C ARG A 53 22.01 -7.70 5.70
N MET A 54 21.16 -6.70 5.94
CA MET A 54 19.73 -6.87 6.11
C MET A 54 18.99 -6.27 4.92
N MET A 55 18.44 -7.12 4.08
CA MET A 55 17.61 -6.67 2.96
C MET A 55 16.43 -5.83 3.50
N GLY A 56 16.23 -4.64 2.93
CA GLY A 56 15.13 -3.74 3.28
C GLY A 56 15.31 -2.95 4.58
N ALA A 57 16.45 -3.07 5.26
CA ALA A 57 16.71 -2.26 6.46
C ALA A 57 17.31 -0.90 6.10
N THR A 58 16.60 0.19 6.44
CA THR A 58 17.14 1.54 6.28
C THR A 58 18.01 1.92 7.47
N ARG A 59 18.98 2.81 7.20
CA ARG A 59 19.89 3.30 8.25
C ARG A 59 19.13 3.96 9.41
N ASN A 60 18.10 4.71 9.12
CA ASN A 60 17.27 5.39 10.13
C ASN A 60 16.58 4.38 11.06
N ARG A 61 16.07 3.29 10.52
CA ARG A 61 15.41 2.22 11.30
C ARG A 61 16.39 1.53 12.23
N ILE A 62 17.59 1.21 11.74
CA ILE A 62 18.63 0.61 12.57
C ILE A 62 19.03 1.55 13.70
N GLN A 63 19.04 2.87 13.45
CA GLN A 63 19.31 3.87 14.49
C GLN A 63 18.22 3.87 15.55
N LEU A 64 16.95 3.88 15.16
CA LEU A 64 15.82 3.80 16.09
C LEU A 64 15.81 2.47 16.88
N ALA A 65 16.10 1.35 16.22
CA ALA A 65 16.22 0.05 16.89
C ALA A 65 17.39 0.03 17.90
N ALA A 66 18.51 0.70 17.60
CA ALA A 66 19.63 0.84 18.53
C ALA A 66 19.28 1.74 19.73
N GLU A 67 18.52 2.81 19.52
CA GLU A 67 17.99 3.67 20.58
C GLU A 67 17.01 2.93 21.49
N ALA A 68 16.19 2.04 20.92
CA ALA A 68 15.28 1.16 21.66
C ALA A 68 15.99 -0.02 22.35
N GLY A 69 17.33 -0.15 22.23
CA GLY A 69 18.10 -1.24 22.84
C GLY A 69 17.95 -2.59 22.12
N CYS A 70 17.38 -2.62 20.92
CA CYS A 70 17.12 -3.82 20.13
C CYS A 70 18.34 -4.31 19.33
N ILE A 71 19.46 -3.58 19.32
CA ILE A 71 20.69 -3.99 18.66
C ILE A 71 21.72 -4.36 19.72
N LEU A 72 22.13 -5.64 19.71
CA LEU A 72 23.11 -6.16 20.63
C LEU A 72 24.43 -6.45 19.90
N VAL A 73 25.53 -6.21 20.58
CA VAL A 73 26.85 -6.72 20.15
C VAL A 73 27.44 -7.51 21.32
N ASN A 74 27.74 -8.78 21.08
CA ASN A 74 28.19 -9.73 22.10
C ASN A 74 27.22 -9.70 23.30
N ASP A 75 25.93 -9.81 23.02
CA ASP A 75 24.80 -9.83 23.97
C ASP A 75 24.62 -8.55 24.80
N LYS A 76 25.22 -7.42 24.39
CA LYS A 76 25.07 -6.14 25.07
C LYS A 76 24.47 -5.10 24.13
N PRO A 77 23.46 -4.31 24.56
CA PRO A 77 22.87 -3.27 23.74
C PRO A 77 23.91 -2.18 23.41
N VAL A 78 23.93 -1.76 22.15
CA VAL A 78 24.85 -0.75 21.64
C VAL A 78 24.14 0.39 20.94
N LYS A 79 24.77 1.57 20.91
CA LYS A 79 24.29 2.72 20.13
C LYS A 79 24.59 2.53 18.65
N SER A 80 23.84 3.17 17.79
CA SER A 80 23.97 3.11 16.32
C SER A 80 25.37 3.45 15.77
N ASN A 81 26.17 4.20 16.54
CA ASN A 81 27.53 4.60 16.17
C ASN A 81 28.63 3.60 16.64
N TYR A 82 28.25 2.51 17.32
CA TYR A 82 29.20 1.46 17.69
C TYR A 82 29.99 0.98 16.48
N ARG A 83 31.30 0.80 16.62
CA ARG A 83 32.16 0.30 15.57
C ARG A 83 32.36 -1.21 15.74
N VAL A 84 31.77 -1.97 14.81
CA VAL A 84 31.85 -3.44 14.78
C VAL A 84 33.30 -3.85 14.57
N LYS A 85 33.80 -4.72 15.44
CA LYS A 85 35.16 -5.27 15.41
C LYS A 85 35.16 -6.66 14.76
N PRO A 86 36.31 -7.14 14.29
CA PRO A 86 36.43 -8.53 13.90
C PRO A 86 35.91 -9.51 14.98
N LEU A 87 35.13 -10.49 14.54
CA LEU A 87 34.52 -11.53 15.38
C LEU A 87 33.41 -11.03 16.34
N ASP A 88 33.01 -9.75 16.30
CA ASP A 88 31.82 -9.32 17.03
C ASP A 88 30.60 -10.09 16.53
N VAL A 89 29.77 -10.51 17.46
CA VAL A 89 28.44 -11.08 17.18
C VAL A 89 27.41 -9.98 17.32
N VAL A 90 26.81 -9.61 16.20
CA VAL A 90 25.79 -8.55 16.12
C VAL A 90 24.41 -9.22 16.03
N SER A 91 23.55 -9.01 17.02
CA SER A 91 22.18 -9.54 17.04
C SER A 91 21.17 -8.39 17.00
N VAL A 92 20.07 -8.60 16.27
CA VAL A 92 18.87 -7.76 16.32
C VAL A 92 17.79 -8.53 17.07
N VAL A 93 17.32 -7.97 18.17
CA VAL A 93 16.32 -8.60 19.05
C VAL A 93 15.03 -7.77 19.06
N MET A 94 13.88 -8.43 19.23
CA MET A 94 12.56 -7.79 19.34
C MET A 94 11.76 -8.46 20.46
N ASP A 95 10.78 -7.76 20.97
CA ASP A 95 9.86 -8.21 22.03
C ASP A 95 8.86 -9.30 21.61
N ARG A 96 8.95 -9.74 20.37
CA ARG A 96 8.09 -10.76 19.75
C ARG A 96 8.92 -11.84 19.04
N PRO A 97 8.43 -13.09 18.94
CA PRO A 97 9.11 -14.14 18.20
C PRO A 97 9.20 -13.78 16.68
N ARG A 98 10.29 -14.24 16.05
CA ARG A 98 10.43 -14.14 14.59
C ARG A 98 9.30 -14.93 13.95
N ARG A 99 8.39 -14.24 13.29
CA ARG A 99 7.41 -14.87 12.40
C ARG A 99 8.08 -15.02 11.04
N GLU A 100 8.39 -16.24 10.66
CA GLU A 100 8.58 -16.55 9.25
C GLU A 100 7.19 -16.45 8.63
N LEU A 101 6.95 -15.43 7.81
CA LEU A 101 5.74 -15.31 7.02
C LEU A 101 5.82 -16.36 5.91
N GLU A 102 5.57 -17.62 6.27
CA GLU A 102 5.35 -18.66 5.29
C GLU A 102 4.04 -18.35 4.55
N ILE A 103 4.13 -18.15 3.24
CA ILE A 103 2.95 -17.93 2.41
C ILE A 103 2.24 -19.27 2.24
N ILE A 104 1.12 -19.42 2.93
CA ILE A 104 0.27 -20.61 2.83
C ILE A 104 -0.57 -20.48 1.57
N PRO A 105 -0.45 -21.40 0.58
CA PRO A 105 -1.32 -21.41 -0.60
C PRO A 105 -2.80 -21.63 -0.21
N GLU A 106 -3.70 -20.76 -0.68
CA GLU A 106 -5.13 -20.87 -0.40
C GLU A 106 -5.95 -20.78 -1.70
N ASP A 107 -6.94 -21.69 -1.85
CA ASP A 107 -7.84 -21.72 -3.00
C ASP A 107 -8.87 -20.59 -2.92
N ILE A 108 -8.40 -19.38 -3.19
CA ILE A 108 -9.21 -18.15 -3.25
C ILE A 108 -9.43 -17.81 -4.73
N PRO A 109 -10.68 -17.66 -5.21
CA PRO A 109 -10.96 -17.34 -6.60
C PRO A 109 -10.31 -16.02 -7.04
N LEU A 110 -9.58 -16.04 -8.15
CA LEU A 110 -8.98 -14.89 -8.80
C LEU A 110 -9.79 -14.48 -10.03
N ASN A 111 -10.07 -13.19 -10.16
CA ASN A 111 -10.62 -12.64 -11.40
C ASN A 111 -9.45 -12.22 -12.32
N ILE A 112 -8.96 -13.17 -13.13
CA ILE A 112 -7.85 -12.94 -14.06
C ILE A 112 -8.41 -12.33 -15.34
N VAL A 113 -7.95 -11.13 -15.69
CA VAL A 113 -8.36 -10.38 -16.90
C VAL A 113 -7.48 -10.72 -18.10
N TYR A 114 -6.22 -11.04 -17.82
CA TYR A 114 -5.21 -11.41 -18.81
C TYR A 114 -4.15 -12.30 -18.19
N GLU A 115 -3.63 -13.23 -18.96
CA GLU A 115 -2.49 -14.06 -18.57
C GLU A 115 -1.72 -14.52 -19.81
N ASP A 116 -0.39 -14.54 -19.68
CA ASP A 116 0.54 -15.17 -20.61
C ASP A 116 1.67 -15.89 -19.83
N ASP A 117 2.78 -16.18 -20.49
CA ASP A 117 3.93 -16.84 -19.87
C ASP A 117 4.71 -15.94 -18.91
N ASP A 118 4.61 -14.63 -19.05
CA ASP A 118 5.42 -13.64 -18.32
C ASP A 118 4.70 -12.99 -17.16
N LEU A 119 3.39 -12.77 -17.29
CA LEU A 119 2.60 -12.03 -16.33
C LEU A 119 1.12 -12.41 -16.33
N LEU A 120 0.42 -11.98 -15.29
CA LEU A 120 -1.04 -11.97 -15.25
C LEU A 120 -1.57 -10.62 -14.77
N VAL A 121 -2.78 -10.25 -15.19
CA VAL A 121 -3.50 -9.06 -14.72
C VAL A 121 -4.74 -9.52 -13.97
N VAL A 122 -4.86 -9.11 -12.71
CA VAL A 122 -5.97 -9.47 -11.83
C VAL A 122 -6.85 -8.25 -11.59
N ASN A 123 -8.17 -8.44 -11.65
CA ASN A 123 -9.14 -7.47 -11.16
C ASN A 123 -9.49 -7.81 -9.70
N LYS A 124 -8.77 -7.24 -8.75
CA LYS A 124 -8.93 -7.52 -7.32
C LYS A 124 -10.29 -7.04 -6.80
N PRO A 125 -11.06 -7.88 -6.12
CA PRO A 125 -12.26 -7.42 -5.41
C PRO A 125 -11.89 -6.50 -4.23
N ALA A 126 -12.82 -5.67 -3.80
CA ALA A 126 -12.71 -4.98 -2.53
C ALA A 126 -12.76 -5.97 -1.36
N GLY A 127 -12.16 -5.63 -0.23
CA GLY A 127 -12.07 -6.46 0.96
C GLY A 127 -10.90 -7.45 0.95
N LEU A 128 -10.29 -7.75 -0.20
CA LEU A 128 -9.12 -8.61 -0.31
C LEU A 128 -7.83 -7.82 -0.08
N VAL A 129 -7.09 -8.17 0.96
CA VAL A 129 -5.75 -7.63 1.21
C VAL A 129 -4.77 -8.15 0.16
N VAL A 130 -3.85 -7.31 -0.30
CA VAL A 130 -2.88 -7.75 -1.33
C VAL A 130 -1.83 -8.66 -0.73
N HIS A 131 -1.22 -8.30 0.39
CA HIS A 131 -0.09 -9.00 0.98
C HIS A 131 -0.35 -9.32 2.46
N PRO A 132 0.06 -10.49 2.98
CA PRO A 132 -0.01 -10.78 4.40
C PRO A 132 0.66 -9.70 5.25
N GLY A 133 0.02 -9.31 6.34
CA GLY A 133 0.50 -8.30 7.28
C GLY A 133 -0.30 -8.35 8.59
N HIS A 134 -0.09 -7.35 9.44
CA HIS A 134 -0.75 -7.28 10.75
C HIS A 134 -2.28 -7.44 10.64
N GLY A 135 -2.83 -8.39 11.39
CA GLY A 135 -4.26 -8.72 11.39
C GLY A 135 -4.79 -9.44 10.13
N ASN A 136 -3.96 -9.70 9.10
CA ASN A 136 -4.34 -10.39 7.88
C ASN A 136 -3.20 -11.30 7.40
N TYR A 137 -2.88 -12.34 8.14
CA TYR A 137 -1.77 -13.25 7.83
C TYR A 137 -2.09 -14.28 6.74
N THR A 138 -3.38 -14.53 6.53
CA THR A 138 -3.95 -15.46 5.54
C THR A 138 -5.10 -14.78 4.82
N GLY A 139 -5.69 -15.43 3.81
CA GLY A 139 -6.81 -14.87 3.06
C GLY A 139 -6.44 -13.67 2.17
N THR A 140 -5.18 -13.56 1.73
CA THR A 140 -4.70 -12.44 0.92
C THR A 140 -4.55 -12.80 -0.55
N LEU A 141 -4.38 -11.80 -1.40
CA LEU A 141 -4.10 -12.01 -2.82
C LEU A 141 -2.83 -12.86 -3.03
N VAL A 142 -1.81 -12.67 -2.19
CA VAL A 142 -0.57 -13.47 -2.25
C VAL A 142 -0.85 -14.94 -1.93
N ASN A 143 -1.71 -15.26 -0.96
CA ASN A 143 -2.11 -16.64 -0.67
C ASN A 143 -2.86 -17.28 -1.85
N ALA A 144 -3.74 -16.51 -2.51
CA ALA A 144 -4.44 -16.95 -3.72
C ALA A 144 -3.49 -17.18 -4.90
N LEU A 145 -2.54 -16.27 -5.12
CA LEU A 145 -1.50 -16.39 -6.15
C LEU A 145 -0.59 -17.60 -5.89
N ALA A 146 -0.21 -17.85 -4.64
CA ALA A 146 0.58 -19.01 -4.26
C ALA A 146 -0.12 -20.33 -4.64
N TYR A 147 -1.43 -20.41 -4.42
CA TYR A 147 -2.21 -21.57 -4.82
C TYR A 147 -2.35 -21.67 -6.34
N TYR A 148 -2.63 -20.57 -7.02
CA TYR A 148 -2.82 -20.53 -8.46
C TYR A 148 -1.54 -20.88 -9.24
N LEU A 149 -0.40 -20.36 -8.80
CA LEU A 149 0.90 -20.51 -9.47
C LEU A 149 1.72 -21.72 -8.99
N LYS A 150 1.24 -22.52 -8.05
CA LYS A 150 2.00 -23.62 -7.43
C LYS A 150 2.64 -24.61 -8.41
N ASP A 151 2.00 -24.80 -9.58
CA ASP A 151 2.44 -25.72 -10.63
C ASP A 151 3.19 -24.97 -11.77
N ASP A 152 3.38 -23.65 -11.67
CA ASP A 152 4.13 -22.86 -12.64
C ASP A 152 5.64 -23.13 -12.46
N PRO A 153 6.40 -23.35 -13.57
CA PRO A 153 7.84 -23.66 -13.49
C PRO A 153 8.70 -22.58 -12.81
N TYR A 154 8.20 -21.34 -12.75
CA TYR A 154 8.90 -20.20 -12.15
C TYR A 154 8.36 -19.85 -10.77
N TYR A 155 7.43 -20.65 -10.23
CA TYR A 155 6.93 -20.43 -8.88
C TYR A 155 8.05 -20.64 -7.85
N ASP A 156 8.35 -19.60 -7.11
CA ASP A 156 9.30 -19.62 -5.99
C ASP A 156 8.56 -19.39 -4.65
N PRO A 157 8.37 -20.43 -3.84
CA PRO A 157 7.70 -20.30 -2.54
C PRO A 157 8.50 -19.45 -1.55
N SER A 158 9.78 -19.19 -1.80
CA SER A 158 10.62 -18.32 -0.98
C SER A 158 10.48 -16.83 -1.32
N ASP A 159 9.86 -16.49 -2.48
CA ASP A 159 9.57 -15.10 -2.81
C ASP A 159 8.36 -14.59 -2.02
N PRO A 160 8.53 -13.75 -1.01
CA PRO A 160 7.43 -13.29 -0.16
C PRO A 160 6.40 -12.44 -0.91
N ARG A 161 6.70 -12.02 -2.14
CA ARG A 161 5.84 -11.16 -2.97
C ARG A 161 5.18 -11.88 -4.13
N LEU A 162 5.64 -13.08 -4.48
CA LEU A 162 5.11 -13.88 -5.58
C LEU A 162 4.84 -13.06 -6.86
N GLY A 163 5.83 -12.29 -7.30
CA GLY A 163 5.73 -11.51 -8.53
C GLY A 163 4.95 -10.20 -8.42
N LEU A 164 4.43 -9.82 -7.27
CA LEU A 164 3.78 -8.51 -7.07
C LEU A 164 4.81 -7.38 -7.24
N VAL A 165 4.46 -6.39 -8.05
CA VAL A 165 5.27 -5.20 -8.34
C VAL A 165 4.61 -3.91 -7.86
N HIS A 166 3.35 -3.96 -7.45
CA HIS A 166 2.61 -2.87 -6.84
C HIS A 166 1.42 -3.39 -6.02
N ARG A 167 0.74 -2.50 -5.32
CA ARG A 167 -0.41 -2.83 -4.50
C ARG A 167 -1.50 -1.76 -4.57
N ILE A 168 -2.72 -2.14 -4.18
CA ILE A 168 -3.83 -1.24 -3.87
C ILE A 168 -4.36 -1.62 -2.48
N ASP A 169 -5.09 -0.70 -1.83
CA ASP A 169 -5.61 -0.91 -0.48
C ASP A 169 -6.59 -2.10 -0.41
N LYS A 170 -6.79 -2.66 0.79
CA LYS A 170 -7.73 -3.75 1.05
C LYS A 170 -9.08 -3.53 0.38
N ASP A 171 -9.70 -2.39 0.69
CA ASP A 171 -11.07 -2.07 0.24
C ASP A 171 -11.11 -1.29 -1.10
N THR A 172 -9.96 -1.08 -1.73
CA THR A 172 -9.88 -0.61 -3.11
C THR A 172 -9.97 -1.80 -4.05
N SER A 173 -10.89 -1.75 -4.99
CA SER A 173 -11.05 -2.74 -6.06
C SER A 173 -10.25 -2.34 -7.30
N GLY A 174 -10.02 -3.29 -8.23
CA GLY A 174 -9.51 -2.99 -9.55
C GLY A 174 -8.20 -3.69 -9.94
N LEU A 175 -7.58 -3.18 -10.98
CA LEU A 175 -6.53 -3.85 -11.71
C LEU A 175 -5.17 -3.83 -11.02
N LEU A 176 -4.54 -5.02 -10.99
CA LEU A 176 -3.13 -5.21 -10.62
C LEU A 176 -2.44 -6.10 -11.65
N VAL A 177 -1.14 -5.83 -11.90
CA VAL A 177 -0.27 -6.73 -12.66
C VAL A 177 0.63 -7.51 -11.71
N VAL A 178 0.80 -8.79 -12.01
CA VAL A 178 1.66 -9.72 -11.28
C VAL A 178 2.59 -10.38 -12.30
N ALA A 179 3.89 -10.37 -12.03
CA ALA A 179 4.87 -11.04 -12.86
C ALA A 179 4.92 -12.54 -12.50
N LYS A 180 5.06 -13.39 -13.50
CA LYS A 180 5.28 -14.84 -13.33
C LYS A 180 6.77 -15.20 -13.37
N ARG A 181 7.59 -14.39 -14.04
CA ARG A 181 9.02 -14.61 -14.23
C ARG A 181 9.86 -13.53 -13.53
N PRO A 182 11.06 -13.85 -13.04
CA PRO A 182 11.97 -12.87 -12.40
C PRO A 182 12.32 -11.68 -13.30
N GLU A 183 12.55 -11.92 -14.60
CA GLU A 183 12.90 -10.88 -15.58
C GLU A 183 11.69 -9.93 -15.80
N ALA A 184 10.49 -10.49 -15.89
CA ALA A 184 9.25 -9.71 -15.99
C ALA A 184 9.03 -8.88 -14.72
N LYS A 185 9.27 -9.46 -13.53
CA LYS A 185 9.20 -8.76 -12.25
C LYS A 185 10.16 -7.57 -12.21
N SER A 186 11.41 -7.78 -12.60
CA SER A 186 12.42 -6.72 -12.62
C SER A 186 12.07 -5.59 -13.58
N ASN A 187 11.62 -5.93 -14.80
CA ASN A 187 11.22 -4.96 -15.82
C ASN A 187 9.99 -4.16 -15.39
N LEU A 188 8.91 -4.83 -14.95
CA LEU A 188 7.70 -4.16 -14.47
C LEU A 188 8.01 -3.28 -13.27
N SER A 189 8.81 -3.75 -12.32
CA SER A 189 9.25 -2.96 -11.17
C SER A 189 9.94 -1.67 -11.63
N LEU A 190 10.83 -1.74 -12.62
CA LEU A 190 11.51 -0.57 -13.18
C LEU A 190 10.51 0.40 -13.84
N GLN A 191 9.46 -0.08 -14.51
CA GLN A 191 8.42 0.76 -15.09
C GLN A 191 7.63 1.52 -14.01
N PHE A 192 7.30 0.88 -12.89
CA PHE A 192 6.67 1.55 -11.73
C PHE A 192 7.61 2.59 -11.12
N PHE A 193 8.88 2.27 -10.97
CA PHE A 193 9.89 3.20 -10.46
C PHE A 193 10.07 4.42 -11.37
N ASN A 194 10.21 4.22 -12.65
CA ASN A 194 10.34 5.28 -13.65
C ASN A 194 9.02 6.02 -13.91
N LYS A 195 7.91 5.63 -13.25
CA LYS A 195 6.57 6.23 -13.39
C LYS A 195 6.04 6.21 -14.84
N THR A 196 6.44 5.21 -15.62
CA THR A 196 5.99 5.04 -17.00
C THR A 196 4.66 4.30 -17.12
N THR A 197 4.23 3.63 -16.04
CA THR A 197 2.92 2.95 -15.99
C THR A 197 1.77 3.96 -16.01
N LYS A 198 0.71 3.65 -16.76
CA LYS A 198 -0.49 4.49 -16.91
C LYS A 198 -1.58 3.93 -15.97
N ARG A 199 -1.89 4.62 -14.88
CA ARG A 199 -2.87 4.17 -13.89
C ARG A 199 -3.91 5.25 -13.66
N LYS A 200 -5.19 4.90 -13.82
CA LYS A 200 -6.31 5.78 -13.52
C LYS A 200 -7.26 5.11 -12.55
N TYR A 201 -7.77 5.88 -11.63
CA TYR A 201 -8.72 5.46 -10.61
C TYR A 201 -10.02 6.24 -10.73
N ARG A 202 -11.12 5.62 -10.36
CA ARG A 202 -12.41 6.29 -10.15
C ARG A 202 -12.62 6.44 -8.66
N ALA A 203 -12.94 7.67 -8.23
CA ALA A 203 -13.26 7.97 -6.85
C ALA A 203 -14.54 8.80 -6.77
N LEU A 204 -15.45 8.44 -5.85
CA LEU A 204 -16.54 9.31 -5.46
C LEU A 204 -16.10 10.06 -4.20
N VAL A 205 -16.16 11.38 -4.21
CA VAL A 205 -15.68 12.23 -3.13
C VAL A 205 -16.78 13.15 -2.61
N TRP A 206 -16.71 13.51 -1.34
CA TRP A 206 -17.61 14.48 -0.74
C TRP A 206 -17.38 15.89 -1.26
N GLY A 207 -18.47 16.58 -1.52
CA GLY A 207 -18.50 17.97 -1.96
C GLY A 207 -18.41 18.12 -3.48
N ILE A 208 -18.64 19.35 -3.91
CA ILE A 208 -18.49 19.76 -5.31
C ILE A 208 -17.08 20.27 -5.51
N VAL A 209 -16.31 19.50 -6.25
CA VAL A 209 -14.96 19.92 -6.69
C VAL A 209 -15.15 21.01 -7.74
N GLN A 210 -14.65 22.22 -7.44
CA GLN A 210 -14.94 23.41 -8.27
C GLN A 210 -14.20 23.37 -9.60
N GLU A 211 -12.90 23.12 -9.53
CA GLU A 211 -12.04 23.06 -10.73
C GLU A 211 -12.26 21.75 -11.48
N ASP A 212 -12.37 21.82 -12.81
CA ASP A 212 -12.61 20.63 -13.65
C ASP A 212 -11.43 19.64 -13.62
N GLU A 213 -10.23 20.15 -13.41
CA GLU A 213 -9.02 19.35 -13.26
C GLU A 213 -8.04 20.03 -12.30
N GLY A 214 -7.15 19.24 -11.72
CA GLY A 214 -6.14 19.80 -10.84
C GLY A 214 -4.99 18.81 -10.55
N ARG A 215 -3.97 19.36 -9.92
CA ARG A 215 -2.77 18.64 -9.48
C ARG A 215 -2.60 18.85 -7.97
N ILE A 216 -2.55 17.76 -7.23
CA ILE A 216 -2.31 17.76 -5.79
C ILE A 216 -0.88 17.28 -5.59
N GLU A 217 -0.08 18.10 -4.93
CA GLU A 217 1.30 17.79 -4.59
C GLU A 217 1.53 18.01 -3.10
N GLY A 218 2.28 17.08 -2.49
CA GLY A 218 2.68 17.16 -1.10
C GLY A 218 3.26 15.83 -0.66
N ASN A 219 4.24 15.88 0.25
CA ASN A 219 4.81 14.65 0.77
C ASN A 219 3.77 13.91 1.62
N ILE A 220 3.71 12.60 1.47
CA ILE A 220 2.84 11.73 2.29
C ILE A 220 3.71 10.93 3.25
N GLY A 221 3.34 10.96 4.52
CA GLY A 221 3.97 10.19 5.58
C GLY A 221 2.95 9.80 6.65
N ARG A 222 3.37 9.03 7.63
CA ARG A 222 2.52 8.63 8.77
C ARG A 222 2.10 9.85 9.58
N ASP A 223 0.81 9.90 9.97
CA ASP A 223 0.32 10.96 10.83
C ASP A 223 0.94 10.82 12.24
N PRO A 224 1.61 11.87 12.77
CA PRO A 224 2.21 11.82 14.10
C PRO A 224 1.20 11.59 15.23
N ARG A 225 -0.08 11.92 15.01
CA ARG A 225 -1.17 11.82 16.01
C ARG A 225 -1.89 10.48 15.93
N ASP A 226 -1.97 9.89 14.75
CA ASP A 226 -2.58 8.59 14.50
C ASP A 226 -1.73 7.81 13.49
N ARG A 227 -0.88 6.94 14.00
CA ARG A 227 0.05 6.15 13.19
C ARG A 227 -0.64 5.19 12.22
N MET A 228 -1.92 4.93 12.38
CA MET A 228 -2.73 4.13 11.45
C MET A 228 -3.18 4.94 10.22
N GLN A 229 -3.01 6.27 10.24
CA GLN A 229 -3.32 7.16 9.13
C GLN A 229 -2.05 7.69 8.46
N MET A 230 -2.22 8.07 7.21
CA MET A 230 -1.25 8.86 6.46
C MET A 230 -1.72 10.31 6.43
N THR A 231 -0.79 11.25 6.32
CA THR A 231 -1.09 12.68 6.19
C THR A 231 -0.19 13.35 5.17
N VAL A 232 -0.60 14.55 4.70
CA VAL A 232 0.22 15.37 3.81
C VAL A 232 1.09 16.30 4.65
N PHE A 233 2.37 16.35 4.31
CA PHE A 233 3.36 17.31 4.81
C PHE A 233 3.63 18.35 3.72
N PRO A 234 2.91 19.48 3.70
CA PRO A 234 2.98 20.43 2.58
C PRO A 234 4.34 21.11 2.46
N GLU A 235 5.06 21.28 3.58
CA GLU A 235 6.40 21.87 3.60
C GLU A 235 7.50 20.92 3.09
N GLY A 236 7.16 19.65 2.87
CA GLY A 236 8.09 18.64 2.37
C GLY A 236 9.19 18.22 3.37
N ASP A 237 9.03 18.56 4.64
CA ASP A 237 9.98 18.28 5.73
C ASP A 237 9.94 16.82 6.20
N GLN A 238 8.82 16.13 5.97
CA GLN A 238 8.61 14.73 6.31
C GLN A 238 7.89 14.00 5.17
N GLY A 239 7.85 12.67 5.27
CA GLY A 239 7.19 11.82 4.28
C GLY A 239 7.93 11.72 2.95
N LYS A 240 7.29 11.13 1.96
CA LYS A 240 7.82 10.93 0.60
C LYS A 240 6.99 11.71 -0.40
N THR A 241 7.64 12.28 -1.41
CA THR A 241 6.98 13.06 -2.47
C THR A 241 5.85 12.28 -3.11
N ALA A 242 4.69 12.91 -3.21
CA ALA A 242 3.49 12.35 -3.83
C ALA A 242 2.82 13.36 -4.73
N VAL A 243 2.34 12.89 -5.89
CA VAL A 243 1.64 13.70 -6.89
C VAL A 243 0.45 12.93 -7.44
N THR A 244 -0.73 13.56 -7.34
CA THR A 244 -1.99 13.07 -7.89
C THR A 244 -2.60 14.12 -8.79
N HIS A 245 -2.93 13.76 -10.03
CA HIS A 245 -3.78 14.56 -10.90
C HIS A 245 -5.21 14.08 -10.78
N TYR A 246 -6.16 15.01 -10.81
CA TYR A 246 -7.57 14.66 -10.88
C TYR A 246 -8.28 15.38 -12.02
N THR A 247 -9.33 14.77 -12.54
CA THR A 247 -10.28 15.35 -13.48
C THR A 247 -11.68 15.05 -12.98
N VAL A 248 -12.53 16.07 -12.90
CA VAL A 248 -13.93 15.91 -12.50
C VAL A 248 -14.71 15.35 -13.68
N LEU A 249 -15.38 14.22 -13.45
CA LEU A 249 -16.22 13.59 -14.45
C LEU A 249 -17.68 14.04 -14.32
N GLU A 250 -18.18 14.10 -13.09
CA GLU A 250 -19.56 14.48 -12.78
C GLU A 250 -19.64 15.19 -11.42
N ARG A 251 -20.49 16.20 -11.33
CA ARG A 251 -20.88 16.87 -10.08
C ARG A 251 -22.30 16.47 -9.72
N LEU A 252 -22.46 15.80 -8.59
CA LEU A 252 -23.71 15.12 -8.23
C LEU A 252 -24.36 15.73 -6.97
N GLY A 253 -24.44 17.03 -6.91
CA GLY A 253 -25.11 17.80 -5.85
C GLY A 253 -24.28 17.92 -4.55
N CYS A 254 -24.04 16.84 -3.83
CA CYS A 254 -23.24 16.86 -2.59
C CYS A 254 -21.96 16.03 -2.70
N VAL A 255 -21.72 15.39 -3.84
CA VAL A 255 -20.53 14.59 -4.14
C VAL A 255 -20.07 14.86 -5.56
N SER A 256 -18.81 14.52 -5.86
CA SER A 256 -18.24 14.57 -7.21
C SER A 256 -17.63 13.22 -7.56
N LEU A 257 -17.86 12.75 -8.79
CA LEU A 257 -17.13 11.63 -9.38
C LEU A 257 -15.89 12.16 -10.05
N VAL A 258 -14.72 11.67 -9.62
CA VAL A 258 -13.43 12.12 -10.15
C VAL A 258 -12.62 10.95 -10.72
N GLU A 259 -11.85 11.22 -11.74
CA GLU A 259 -10.76 10.36 -12.21
C GLU A 259 -9.45 10.85 -11.59
N CYS A 260 -8.71 9.97 -10.94
CA CYS A 260 -7.39 10.27 -10.40
C CYS A 260 -6.30 9.54 -11.20
N ARG A 261 -5.26 10.25 -11.61
CA ARG A 261 -4.06 9.72 -12.26
C ARG A 261 -2.85 9.93 -11.36
N LEU A 262 -2.12 8.86 -11.09
CA LEU A 262 -0.99 8.87 -10.16
C LEU A 262 0.35 9.00 -10.90
N GLU A 263 1.21 9.93 -10.47
CA GLU A 263 2.64 9.92 -10.78
C GLU A 263 3.41 9.06 -9.78
N THR A 264 2.98 8.99 -8.54
CA THR A 264 3.56 8.22 -7.45
C THR A 264 2.53 7.23 -6.89
N GLY A 265 2.95 6.26 -6.10
CA GLY A 265 2.05 5.26 -5.50
C GLY A 265 2.29 5.11 -4.01
N ARG A 266 2.06 6.18 -3.22
CA ARG A 266 2.20 6.11 -1.76
C ARG A 266 0.96 5.52 -1.12
N THR A 267 1.12 4.94 0.06
CA THR A 267 0.02 4.37 0.85
C THR A 267 -1.10 5.37 1.01
N HIS A 268 -2.32 4.93 0.72
CA HIS A 268 -3.54 5.74 0.79
C HIS A 268 -3.48 7.06 -0.01
N GLN A 269 -2.60 7.20 -0.99
CA GLN A 269 -2.28 8.49 -1.63
C GLN A 269 -3.51 9.26 -2.11
N ILE A 270 -4.40 8.64 -2.89
CA ILE A 270 -5.61 9.30 -3.39
C ILE A 270 -6.50 9.72 -2.22
N ARG A 271 -6.67 8.86 -1.23
CA ARG A 271 -7.51 9.09 -0.06
C ARG A 271 -7.03 10.31 0.74
N VAL A 272 -5.73 10.37 0.98
CA VAL A 272 -5.08 11.45 1.74
C VAL A 272 -5.05 12.76 0.95
N HIS A 273 -4.69 12.71 -0.34
CA HIS A 273 -4.66 13.90 -1.19
C HIS A 273 -6.05 14.52 -1.38
N MET A 274 -7.08 13.71 -1.64
CA MET A 274 -8.44 14.22 -1.77
C MET A 274 -8.96 14.80 -0.44
N LYS A 275 -8.65 14.16 0.70
CA LYS A 275 -8.94 14.73 2.03
C LYS A 275 -8.21 16.08 2.23
N TYR A 276 -6.94 16.17 1.85
CA TYR A 276 -6.13 17.37 1.99
C TYR A 276 -6.73 18.58 1.28
N ILE A 277 -7.31 18.38 0.09
CA ILE A 277 -8.03 19.45 -0.64
C ILE A 277 -9.50 19.62 -0.22
N GLY A 278 -9.94 18.96 0.86
CA GLY A 278 -11.30 19.11 1.43
C GLY A 278 -12.38 18.23 0.79
N HIS A 279 -12.00 17.21 0.02
CA HIS A 279 -12.88 16.30 -0.71
C HIS A 279 -12.62 14.85 -0.34
N THR A 280 -12.81 14.48 0.95
CA THR A 280 -12.65 13.11 1.44
C THR A 280 -13.46 12.12 0.60
N LEU A 281 -12.92 10.93 0.35
CA LEU A 281 -13.62 9.87 -0.38
C LEU A 281 -14.91 9.47 0.36
N PHE A 282 -15.97 9.24 -0.41
CA PHE A 282 -17.24 8.80 0.12
C PHE A 282 -17.10 7.44 0.82
N ASN A 283 -17.62 7.36 2.03
CA ASN A 283 -17.57 6.20 2.92
C ASN A 283 -16.15 5.69 3.25
N ASP A 284 -15.17 6.59 3.29
CA ASP A 284 -13.82 6.27 3.78
C ASP A 284 -13.79 6.33 5.31
N GLU A 285 -13.92 5.20 5.97
CA GLU A 285 -13.97 5.09 7.42
C GLU A 285 -12.73 5.70 8.08
N ARG A 286 -11.55 5.35 7.57
CA ARG A 286 -10.27 5.78 8.16
C ARG A 286 -10.02 7.28 8.07
N TYR A 287 -10.53 7.94 7.03
CA TYR A 287 -10.32 9.37 6.78
C TYR A 287 -11.55 10.24 7.04
N GLY A 288 -12.59 9.66 7.67
CA GLY A 288 -13.80 10.40 8.10
C GLY A 288 -14.84 10.58 7.00
N GLY A 289 -14.72 9.88 5.87
CA GLY A 289 -15.70 9.95 4.77
C GLY A 289 -16.99 9.16 5.03
N HIS A 290 -17.06 8.37 6.11
CA HIS A 290 -18.26 7.67 6.58
C HIS A 290 -19.21 8.59 7.34
N ASP A 291 -18.82 9.83 7.63
CA ASP A 291 -19.70 10.87 8.15
C ASP A 291 -20.38 11.63 7.02
N ILE A 292 -21.51 12.27 7.32
CA ILE A 292 -22.20 13.15 6.37
C ILE A 292 -21.50 14.50 6.35
N LEU A 293 -20.54 14.65 5.44
CA LEU A 293 -19.69 15.85 5.37
C LEU A 293 -20.33 17.02 4.64
N LYS A 294 -21.28 16.77 3.74
CA LYS A 294 -21.94 17.78 2.90
C LYS A 294 -23.43 17.49 2.79
N GLY A 295 -24.21 18.53 2.52
CA GLY A 295 -25.66 18.44 2.28
C GLY A 295 -26.48 19.09 3.39
N THR A 296 -27.61 18.51 3.74
CA THR A 296 -28.59 19.08 4.67
C THR A 296 -28.75 18.26 5.95
N THR A 297 -29.34 18.85 6.98
CA THR A 297 -29.62 18.17 8.26
C THR A 297 -30.94 17.43 8.26
N PHE A 298 -31.73 17.49 7.16
CA PHE A 298 -33.06 16.86 7.09
C PHE A 298 -32.97 15.34 7.18
N THR A 299 -33.91 14.74 7.90
CA THR A 299 -34.00 13.29 8.13
C THR A 299 -34.01 12.48 6.83
N LYS A 300 -34.73 12.94 5.81
CA LYS A 300 -34.78 12.26 4.49
C LYS A 300 -33.43 12.22 3.82
N TYR A 301 -32.64 13.30 3.92
CA TYR A 301 -31.27 13.33 3.37
C TYR A 301 -30.34 12.40 4.13
N LYS A 302 -30.40 12.45 5.47
CA LYS A 302 -29.60 11.53 6.29
C LYS A 302 -29.90 10.07 5.96
N GLN A 303 -31.18 9.72 5.84
CA GLN A 303 -31.58 8.35 5.45
C GLN A 303 -31.10 7.98 4.05
N PHE A 304 -31.15 8.92 3.09
CA PHE A 304 -30.62 8.71 1.75
C PHE A 304 -29.13 8.39 1.79
N VAL A 305 -28.33 9.19 2.53
CA VAL A 305 -26.88 8.96 2.66
C VAL A 305 -26.57 7.64 3.37
N GLN A 306 -27.32 7.29 4.44
CA GLN A 306 -27.15 6.00 5.11
C GLN A 306 -27.42 4.81 4.16
N ASN A 307 -28.43 4.92 3.32
CA ASN A 307 -28.69 3.91 2.29
C ASN A 307 -27.53 3.84 1.26
N CYS A 308 -26.94 4.98 0.91
CA CYS A 308 -25.77 5.03 0.05
C CYS A 308 -24.52 4.38 0.69
N PHE A 309 -24.29 4.57 2.00
CA PHE A 309 -23.24 3.89 2.74
C PHE A 309 -23.46 2.38 2.77
N ALA A 310 -24.69 1.91 2.90
CA ALA A 310 -25.02 0.48 2.86
C ALA A 310 -24.79 -0.15 1.47
N ILE A 311 -24.98 0.60 0.38
CA ILE A 311 -24.73 0.13 -1.00
C ILE A 311 -23.23 -0.08 -1.25
N CYS A 312 -22.39 0.87 -0.82
CA CYS A 312 -20.94 0.77 -0.96
C CYS A 312 -20.28 0.95 0.42
N PRO A 313 -20.16 -0.15 1.23
CA PRO A 313 -19.74 -0.09 2.63
C PRO A 313 -18.20 -0.01 2.76
N ARG A 314 -17.58 0.84 1.93
CA ARG A 314 -16.13 1.04 1.85
C ARG A 314 -15.82 2.37 1.18
N GLN A 315 -14.55 2.79 1.22
CA GLN A 315 -14.13 3.92 0.39
C GLN A 315 -14.50 3.68 -1.08
N ALA A 316 -15.21 4.62 -1.67
CA ALA A 316 -15.63 4.55 -3.07
C ALA A 316 -14.45 4.85 -3.99
N LEU A 317 -13.54 3.86 -4.13
CA LEU A 317 -12.31 3.92 -4.90
C LEU A 317 -12.12 2.63 -5.71
N HIS A 318 -11.74 2.79 -6.98
CA HIS A 318 -11.53 1.70 -7.91
C HIS A 318 -10.36 1.97 -8.86
N ALA A 319 -9.40 1.07 -8.94
CA ALA A 319 -8.28 1.09 -9.89
C ALA A 319 -8.79 0.69 -11.28
N LYS A 320 -9.28 1.69 -12.03
CA LYS A 320 -10.06 1.54 -13.26
C LYS A 320 -9.23 1.06 -14.43
N THR A 321 -8.07 1.71 -14.68
CA THR A 321 -7.21 1.36 -15.81
C THR A 321 -5.78 1.10 -15.39
N LEU A 322 -5.13 0.21 -16.12
CA LEU A 322 -3.73 -0.14 -15.96
C LEU A 322 -3.06 -0.28 -17.33
N GLY A 323 -2.01 0.51 -17.57
CA GLY A 323 -1.20 0.42 -18.78
C GLY A 323 0.27 0.33 -18.44
N PHE A 324 0.98 -0.52 -19.18
CA PHE A 324 2.42 -0.74 -19.07
C PHE A 324 2.96 -1.31 -20.39
N VAL A 325 4.28 -1.38 -20.52
CA VAL A 325 4.94 -2.04 -21.64
C VAL A 325 5.18 -3.49 -21.27
N HIS A 326 4.79 -4.43 -22.13
CA HIS A 326 5.01 -5.85 -21.88
C HIS A 326 6.51 -6.15 -21.74
N PRO A 327 6.93 -6.83 -20.66
CA PRO A 327 8.36 -6.95 -20.31
C PRO A 327 9.21 -7.68 -21.35
N THR A 328 8.63 -8.61 -22.10
CA THR A 328 9.33 -9.43 -23.10
C THR A 328 9.09 -8.93 -24.53
N THR A 329 7.83 -8.67 -24.91
CA THR A 329 7.50 -8.29 -26.30
C THR A 329 7.75 -6.81 -26.60
N GLY A 330 7.77 -5.95 -25.57
CA GLY A 330 7.89 -4.50 -25.73
C GLY A 330 6.60 -3.82 -26.23
N GLU A 331 5.48 -4.52 -26.34
CA GLU A 331 4.20 -3.98 -26.77
C GLU A 331 3.52 -3.19 -25.65
N GLU A 332 2.84 -2.10 -26.01
CA GLU A 332 2.01 -1.37 -25.05
C GLU A 332 0.77 -2.18 -24.69
N MET A 333 0.62 -2.50 -23.41
CA MET A 333 -0.55 -3.17 -22.83
C MET A 333 -1.44 -2.14 -22.14
N PHE A 334 -2.76 -2.27 -22.35
CA PHE A 334 -3.72 -1.39 -21.69
C PHE A 334 -4.98 -2.19 -21.30
N PHE A 335 -5.35 -2.08 -20.03
CA PHE A 335 -6.52 -2.76 -19.46
C PHE A 335 -7.46 -1.73 -18.86
N ASP A 336 -8.75 -1.96 -19.06
CA ASP A 336 -9.84 -1.14 -18.50
C ASP A 336 -10.88 -2.09 -17.88
N SER A 337 -11.11 -1.97 -16.57
CA SER A 337 -12.11 -2.78 -15.85
C SER A 337 -13.42 -2.01 -15.69
N GLU A 338 -14.52 -2.72 -15.62
CA GLU A 338 -15.80 -2.10 -15.25
C GLU A 338 -15.80 -1.64 -13.80
N ILE A 339 -16.52 -0.56 -13.52
CA ILE A 339 -16.75 -0.10 -12.15
C ILE A 339 -17.57 -1.19 -11.42
N PRO A 340 -17.15 -1.66 -10.24
CA PRO A 340 -17.85 -2.72 -9.54
C PRO A 340 -19.27 -2.28 -9.14
N SER A 341 -20.17 -3.26 -9.05
CA SER A 341 -21.61 -3.04 -8.93
C SER A 341 -22.01 -2.19 -7.72
N ASP A 342 -21.32 -2.33 -6.59
CA ASP A 342 -21.55 -1.53 -5.39
C ASP A 342 -21.29 -0.04 -5.65
N MET A 343 -20.17 0.28 -6.27
CA MET A 343 -19.79 1.64 -6.60
C MET A 343 -20.63 2.21 -7.75
N GLN A 344 -20.98 1.39 -8.75
CA GLN A 344 -21.86 1.83 -9.84
C GLN A 344 -23.27 2.17 -9.32
N GLN A 345 -23.86 1.32 -8.48
CA GLN A 345 -25.16 1.60 -7.86
C GLN A 345 -25.13 2.87 -6.99
N LEU A 346 -24.05 3.08 -6.26
CA LEU A 346 -23.83 4.29 -5.47
C LEU A 346 -23.84 5.54 -6.38
N ILE A 347 -23.08 5.54 -7.47
CA ILE A 347 -23.01 6.65 -8.44
C ILE A 347 -24.40 6.92 -9.03
N ASP A 348 -25.12 5.89 -9.46
CA ASP A 348 -26.46 6.02 -10.04
C ASP A 348 -27.48 6.60 -9.05
N ARG A 349 -27.37 6.24 -7.77
CA ARG A 349 -28.19 6.85 -6.70
C ARG A 349 -27.93 8.34 -6.57
N TRP A 350 -26.69 8.75 -6.60
CA TRP A 350 -26.34 10.17 -6.54
C TRP A 350 -26.74 10.94 -7.79
N ARG A 351 -26.69 10.34 -8.99
CA ARG A 351 -27.22 10.92 -10.22
C ARG A 351 -28.71 11.20 -10.12
N VAL A 352 -29.49 10.22 -9.66
CA VAL A 352 -30.93 10.39 -9.44
C VAL A 352 -31.20 11.52 -8.42
N TYR A 353 -30.44 11.56 -7.33
CA TYR A 353 -30.59 12.61 -6.31
C TYR A 353 -30.27 14.01 -6.87
N ALA A 354 -29.22 14.16 -7.64
CA ALA A 354 -28.84 15.43 -8.25
C ALA A 354 -29.94 15.94 -9.20
N ASN A 355 -30.42 15.09 -10.09
CA ASN A 355 -31.49 15.43 -11.05
C ASN A 355 -32.82 15.80 -10.36
N THR A 356 -33.10 15.24 -9.20
CA THR A 356 -34.33 15.55 -8.44
C THR A 356 -34.27 16.92 -7.73
N LYS A 357 -33.06 17.46 -7.53
CA LYS A 357 -32.86 18.79 -6.93
C LYS A 357 -32.87 19.93 -7.93
N GLU A 358 -32.75 19.65 -9.21
CA GLU A 358 -32.83 20.64 -10.30
C GLU A 358 -34.28 20.93 -10.73
N LEU A 359 -35.24 20.23 -10.17
CA LEU A 359 -36.71 20.47 -10.30
C LEU A 359 -37.24 21.15 -9.05
#